data_20b39231ab941acf8a151b71572e0d4e
#
_entry.id   20b39231ab941acf8a151b71572e0d4e
#
_cell.length_a   1.000
_cell.length_b   1.000
_cell.length_c   1.000
_cell.angle_alpha   90.00
_cell.angle_beta   90.00
_cell.angle_gamma   90.00
#
_symmetry.space_group_name_H-M   'P 1'
#
loop_
_entity.id
_entity.type
_entity.pdbx_description
1 polymer ?
#
loop_
_entity_poly.entity_id
_entity_poly.type
_entity_poly.pdbx_seq_one_letter_code
_entity_poly.pdbx_strand_id
1 'polypeptide(L)'
;PWNRASEAQKQTLVQEFRKMLIRVYASQMLRYKNAQVQVKDNAVAKDGGSLLRGKQIVEVRATIKPTSGQPVEAVFSTYKDGNIYRVFNVSFEGVFKLVESQRQQFKPILDAKGVDGLIAELKSKNGSR
;
A
#
# COMPACT_ATOMS: atom_id res chain seq x y z
N PRO A 1 6.72 15.57 -5.02
CA PRO A 1 5.71 16.26 -4.19
C PRO A 1 5.83 15.99 -2.69
N TRP A 2 6.10 14.74 -2.29
CA TRP A 2 6.18 14.38 -0.86
C TRP A 2 7.27 15.16 -0.15
N ASN A 3 8.47 15.22 -0.72
CA ASN A 3 9.61 15.88 -0.08
C ASN A 3 9.42 17.39 0.06
N ARG A 4 8.54 17.98 -0.75
CA ARG A 4 8.22 19.41 -0.71
C ARG A 4 7.03 19.73 0.16
N ALA A 5 6.30 18.71 0.61
CA ALA A 5 5.12 18.91 1.44
C ALA A 5 5.53 19.33 2.86
N SER A 6 4.72 20.19 3.48
CA SER A 6 4.90 20.54 4.88
C SER A 6 4.58 19.36 5.79
N GLU A 7 5.02 19.43 7.04
CA GLU A 7 4.70 18.36 8.00
C GLU A 7 3.19 18.24 8.22
N ALA A 8 2.46 19.38 8.26
CA ALA A 8 1.00 19.35 8.36
C ALA A 8 0.36 18.67 7.16
N GLN A 9 0.84 18.98 5.95
CA GLN A 9 0.34 18.33 4.74
C GLN A 9 0.63 16.83 4.73
N LYS A 10 1.82 16.43 5.17
CA LYS A 10 2.19 15.01 5.26
C LYS A 10 1.29 14.26 6.22
N GLN A 11 1.05 14.82 7.41
CA GLN A 11 0.17 14.20 8.40
C GLN A 11 -1.25 14.06 7.86
N THR A 12 -1.78 15.10 7.23
CA THR A 12 -3.12 15.07 6.65
C THR A 12 -3.22 14.04 5.53
N LEU A 13 -2.21 13.97 4.66
CA LEU A 13 -2.17 12.97 3.59
C LEU A 13 -2.18 11.55 4.14
N VAL A 14 -1.38 11.27 5.15
CA VAL A 14 -1.34 9.94 5.77
C VAL A 14 -2.70 9.57 6.34
N GLN A 15 -3.34 10.49 7.07
CA GLN A 15 -4.66 10.24 7.65
C GLN A 15 -5.72 10.01 6.58
N GLU A 16 -5.77 10.86 5.56
CA GLU A 16 -6.78 10.73 4.51
C GLU A 16 -6.53 9.51 3.62
N PHE A 17 -5.27 9.18 3.36
CA PHE A 17 -4.92 7.96 2.63
C PHE A 17 -5.33 6.73 3.42
N ARG A 18 -5.13 6.72 4.73
CA ARG A 18 -5.55 5.62 5.60
C ARG A 18 -7.07 5.44 5.54
N LYS A 19 -7.83 6.53 5.62
CA LYS A 19 -9.30 6.49 5.49
C LYS A 19 -9.70 5.93 4.12
N MET A 20 -9.02 6.35 3.07
CA MET A 20 -9.29 5.87 1.72
C MET A 20 -9.06 4.37 1.61
N LEU A 21 -7.96 3.86 2.14
CA LEU A 21 -7.67 2.42 2.12
C LEU A 21 -8.76 1.63 2.81
N ILE A 22 -9.22 2.11 3.97
CA ILE A 22 -10.31 1.46 4.70
C ILE A 22 -11.58 1.47 3.86
N ARG A 23 -11.93 2.62 3.30
CA ARG A 23 -13.16 2.78 2.51
C ARG A 23 -13.17 1.90 1.26
N VAL A 24 -12.03 1.85 0.56
CA VAL A 24 -11.96 1.15 -0.73
C VAL A 24 -11.80 -0.36 -0.55
N TYR A 25 -11.04 -0.79 0.46
CA TYR A 25 -10.63 -2.18 0.58
C TYR A 25 -11.29 -2.93 1.74
N ALA A 26 -12.09 -2.26 2.59
CA ALA A 26 -12.68 -2.92 3.75
C ALA A 26 -13.58 -4.10 3.35
N SER A 27 -14.40 -3.92 2.34
CA SER A 27 -15.28 -5.00 1.86
C SER A 27 -14.50 -6.18 1.31
N GLN A 28 -13.38 -5.91 0.63
CA GLN A 28 -12.51 -6.97 0.12
C GLN A 28 -11.80 -7.70 1.25
N MET A 29 -11.39 -6.97 2.29
CA MET A 29 -10.76 -7.59 3.46
C MET A 29 -11.71 -8.53 4.19
N LEU A 30 -13.00 -8.22 4.22
CA LEU A 30 -13.99 -9.11 4.84
C LEU A 30 -14.08 -10.47 4.15
N ARG A 31 -13.79 -10.53 2.85
CA ARG A 31 -13.76 -11.80 2.12
C ARG A 31 -12.64 -12.73 2.61
N TYR A 32 -11.62 -12.15 3.23
CA TYR A 32 -10.48 -12.92 3.74
C TYR A 32 -10.55 -13.12 5.26
N LYS A 33 -11.67 -12.74 5.89
CA LYS A 33 -11.89 -13.05 7.29
C LYS A 33 -11.81 -14.56 7.50
N ASN A 34 -11.04 -15.00 8.45
CA ASN A 34 -10.78 -16.41 8.73
C ASN A 34 -10.01 -17.13 7.61
N ALA A 35 -9.41 -16.39 6.67
CA ALA A 35 -8.57 -16.99 5.66
C ALA A 35 -7.31 -17.59 6.29
N GLN A 36 -6.83 -18.68 5.71
CA GLN A 36 -5.54 -19.26 6.09
C GLN A 36 -4.45 -18.63 5.25
N VAL A 37 -3.36 -18.23 5.89
CA VAL A 37 -2.21 -17.64 5.22
C VAL A 37 -1.02 -18.56 5.42
N GLN A 38 -0.45 -19.02 4.31
CA GLN A 38 0.75 -19.85 4.32
C GLN A 38 1.89 -19.05 3.72
N VAL A 39 2.85 -18.67 4.56
CA VAL A 39 4.04 -17.96 4.14
C VAL A 39 5.04 -18.96 3.58
N LYS A 40 5.58 -18.64 2.39
CA LYS A 40 6.58 -19.51 1.75
C LYS A 40 7.96 -19.19 2.29
N ASP A 41 8.82 -20.20 2.34
CA ASP A 41 10.13 -20.11 2.98
C ASP A 41 11.17 -19.32 2.19
N ASN A 42 10.90 -19.04 0.92
CA ASN A 42 11.89 -18.43 0.02
C ASN A 42 11.69 -16.92 -0.12
N ALA A 43 11.93 -16.18 0.96
CA ALA A 43 12.00 -14.74 0.88
C ALA A 43 13.20 -14.32 0.02
N VAL A 44 13.00 -13.34 -0.86
CA VAL A 44 14.03 -12.86 -1.79
C VAL A 44 14.44 -11.45 -1.40
N ALA A 45 15.75 -11.27 -1.17
CA ALA A 45 16.31 -9.95 -0.85
C ALA A 45 16.65 -9.21 -2.14
N LYS A 46 16.31 -7.92 -2.19
CA LYS A 46 16.60 -7.04 -3.32
C LYS A 46 17.11 -5.71 -2.82
N ASP A 47 17.85 -5.00 -3.68
CA ASP A 47 18.27 -3.64 -3.39
C ASP A 47 17.08 -2.70 -3.45
N GLY A 48 16.88 -1.89 -2.41
CA GLY A 48 15.81 -0.90 -2.36
C GLY A 48 16.04 0.34 -3.20
N GLY A 49 17.25 0.55 -3.69
CA GLY A 49 17.59 1.70 -4.51
C GLY A 49 17.44 3.02 -3.77
N SER A 50 17.38 4.10 -4.53
CA SER A 50 17.31 5.47 -3.98
C SER A 50 15.99 5.75 -3.27
N LEU A 51 14.90 5.12 -3.67
CA LEU A 51 13.57 5.34 -3.08
C LEU A 51 13.54 4.97 -1.60
N LEU A 52 14.22 3.90 -1.21
CA LEU A 52 14.30 3.43 0.16
C LEU A 52 15.67 3.71 0.79
N ARG A 53 16.42 4.66 0.25
CA ARG A 53 17.73 5.11 0.77
C ARG A 53 18.71 3.95 0.95
N GLY A 54 18.73 3.03 -0.01
CA GLY A 54 19.62 1.88 0.03
C GLY A 54 19.22 0.77 1.00
N LYS A 55 18.05 0.88 1.64
CA LYS A 55 17.56 -0.19 2.51
C LYS A 55 17.25 -1.44 1.68
N GLN A 56 17.55 -2.59 2.26
CA GLN A 56 17.27 -3.86 1.60
C GLN A 56 15.78 -4.13 1.58
N ILE A 57 15.27 -4.49 0.40
CA ILE A 57 13.90 -4.96 0.23
C ILE A 57 13.89 -6.47 0.36
N VAL A 58 12.95 -7.00 1.13
CA VAL A 58 12.70 -8.43 1.23
C VAL A 58 11.30 -8.71 0.74
N GLU A 59 11.19 -9.50 -0.32
CA GLU A 59 9.90 -9.94 -0.84
C GLU A 59 9.51 -11.25 -0.17
N VAL A 60 8.34 -11.26 0.45
CA VAL A 60 7.79 -12.44 1.13
C VAL A 60 6.56 -12.89 0.36
N ARG A 61 6.59 -14.14 -0.09
CA ARG A 61 5.47 -14.73 -0.82
C ARG A 61 4.58 -15.50 0.13
N ALA A 62 3.27 -15.39 -0.10
CA ALA A 62 2.28 -16.09 0.72
C ALA A 62 1.12 -16.57 -0.15
N THR A 63 0.55 -17.69 0.23
CA THR A 63 -0.71 -18.17 -0.32
C THR A 63 -1.81 -17.86 0.69
N ILE A 64 -2.83 -17.14 0.24
CA ILE A 64 -3.99 -16.79 1.06
C ILE A 64 -5.15 -17.67 0.61
N LYS A 65 -5.66 -18.49 1.53
CA LYS A 65 -6.80 -19.38 1.26
C LYS A 65 -8.03 -18.83 1.96
N PRO A 66 -8.96 -18.19 1.21
CA PRO A 66 -10.20 -17.74 1.82
C PRO A 66 -11.09 -18.93 2.20
N THR A 67 -12.10 -18.68 3.03
CA THR A 67 -13.05 -19.72 3.43
C THR A 67 -13.90 -20.21 2.26
N SER A 68 -14.07 -19.37 1.25
CA SER A 68 -14.71 -19.76 -0.01
C SER A 68 -13.98 -19.09 -1.16
N GLY A 69 -13.80 -19.82 -2.25
CA GLY A 69 -13.13 -19.33 -3.43
C GLY A 69 -11.72 -19.91 -3.59
N GLN A 70 -11.02 -19.43 -4.60
CA GLN A 70 -9.71 -19.96 -4.96
C GLN A 70 -8.60 -19.34 -4.10
N PRO A 71 -7.53 -20.09 -3.82
CA PRO A 71 -6.36 -19.51 -3.17
C PRO A 71 -5.76 -18.38 -4.02
N VAL A 72 -5.23 -17.38 -3.36
CA VAL A 72 -4.63 -16.21 -4.00
C VAL A 72 -3.16 -16.13 -3.58
N GLU A 73 -2.29 -15.95 -4.58
CA GLU A 73 -0.87 -15.71 -4.31
C GLU A 73 -0.62 -14.23 -4.08
N ALA A 74 0.07 -13.92 -2.99
CA ALA A 74 0.42 -12.54 -2.66
C ALA A 74 1.93 -12.42 -2.47
N VAL A 75 2.47 -11.27 -2.86
CA VAL A 75 3.86 -10.92 -2.61
C VAL A 75 3.87 -9.66 -1.77
N PHE A 76 4.42 -9.75 -0.57
CA PHE A 76 4.57 -8.62 0.33
C PHE A 76 5.97 -8.05 0.15
N SER A 77 6.05 -6.81 -0.30
CA SER A 77 7.32 -6.09 -0.40
C SER A 77 7.57 -5.40 0.93
N THR A 78 8.67 -5.77 1.57
CA THR A 78 9.01 -5.26 2.90
C THR A 78 10.40 -4.62 2.89
N TYR A 79 10.65 -3.77 3.86
CA TYR A 79 12.01 -3.25 4.11
C TYR A 79 12.31 -3.35 5.60
N LYS A 80 13.60 -3.49 5.90
CA LYS A 80 14.03 -3.57 7.29
C LYS A 80 14.12 -2.17 7.88
N ASP A 81 13.46 -1.97 9.02
CA ASP A 81 13.47 -0.72 9.77
C ASP A 81 13.88 -1.05 11.22
N GLY A 82 15.17 -0.86 11.52
CA GLY A 82 15.72 -1.31 12.78
C GLY A 82 15.64 -2.83 12.89
N ASN A 83 14.92 -3.34 13.88
CA ASN A 83 14.75 -4.77 14.12
C ASN A 83 13.44 -5.32 13.56
N ILE A 84 12.66 -4.51 12.87
CA ILE A 84 11.37 -4.95 12.32
C ILE A 84 11.35 -4.80 10.81
N TYR A 85 10.47 -5.56 10.16
CA TYR A 85 10.21 -5.45 8.73
C TYR A 85 8.87 -4.80 8.53
N ARG A 86 8.83 -3.77 7.67
CA ARG A 86 7.62 -3.03 7.37
C ARG A 86 7.18 -3.33 5.94
N VAL A 87 5.89 -3.62 5.77
CA VAL A 87 5.30 -3.82 4.45
C VAL A 87 5.02 -2.46 3.82
N PHE A 88 5.49 -2.24 2.59
CA PHE A 88 5.20 -1.02 1.86
C PHE A 88 4.43 -1.25 0.56
N ASN A 89 4.31 -2.49 0.12
CA ASN A 89 3.54 -2.82 -1.07
C ASN A 89 3.05 -4.27 -0.99
N VAL A 90 1.92 -4.53 -1.62
CA VAL A 90 1.37 -5.88 -1.76
C VAL A 90 0.98 -6.09 -3.21
N SER A 91 1.43 -7.19 -3.80
CA SER A 91 1.07 -7.59 -5.14
C SER A 91 0.24 -8.87 -5.07
N PHE A 92 -0.89 -8.90 -5.76
CA PHE A 92 -1.76 -10.06 -5.83
C PHE A 92 -1.64 -10.69 -7.21
N GLU A 93 -1.19 -11.95 -7.24
CA GLU A 93 -1.02 -12.75 -8.45
C GLU A 93 -0.12 -12.10 -9.50
N GLY A 94 0.77 -11.20 -9.06
CA GLY A 94 1.69 -10.51 -9.95
C GLY A 94 1.07 -9.44 -10.84
N VAL A 95 -0.25 -9.27 -10.79
CA VAL A 95 -0.97 -8.34 -11.67
C VAL A 95 -1.38 -7.06 -10.95
N PHE A 96 -1.99 -7.19 -9.78
CA PHE A 96 -2.46 -6.04 -9.02
C PHE A 96 -1.43 -5.60 -8.00
N LYS A 97 -0.96 -4.36 -8.11
CA LYS A 97 -0.02 -3.75 -7.17
C LYS A 97 -0.74 -2.61 -6.47
N LEU A 98 -1.02 -2.79 -5.19
CA LEU A 98 -1.87 -1.89 -4.41
C LEU A 98 -1.36 -0.44 -4.44
N VAL A 99 -0.11 -0.24 -4.04
CA VAL A 99 0.44 1.12 -3.92
C VAL A 99 0.62 1.77 -5.28
N GLU A 100 1.08 1.02 -6.28
CA GLU A 100 1.26 1.57 -7.62
C GLU A 100 -0.05 1.97 -8.26
N SER A 101 -1.11 1.21 -8.03
CA SER A 101 -2.44 1.55 -8.50
C SER A 101 -2.88 2.91 -7.96
N GLN A 102 -2.67 3.17 -6.68
CA GLN A 102 -2.99 4.45 -6.07
C GLN A 102 -2.08 5.57 -6.60
N ARG A 103 -0.80 5.27 -6.78
CA ARG A 103 0.13 6.24 -7.34
C ARG A 103 -0.31 6.72 -8.72
N GLN A 104 -0.74 5.81 -9.58
CA GLN A 104 -1.22 6.16 -10.92
C GLN A 104 -2.48 7.02 -10.86
N GLN A 105 -3.37 6.77 -9.92
CA GLN A 105 -4.57 7.58 -9.74
C GLN A 105 -4.26 8.98 -9.21
N PHE A 106 -3.27 9.10 -8.35
CA PHE A 106 -2.95 10.37 -7.70
C PHE A 106 -2.06 11.28 -8.54
N LYS A 107 -1.26 10.71 -9.42
CA LYS A 107 -0.32 11.49 -10.21
C LYS A 107 -0.98 12.63 -10.99
N PRO A 108 -2.06 12.41 -11.75
CA PRO A 108 -2.72 13.51 -12.46
C PRO A 108 -3.21 14.61 -11.54
N ILE A 109 -3.70 14.26 -10.36
CA ILE A 109 -4.19 15.24 -9.39
C ILE A 109 -3.03 16.07 -8.84
N LEU A 110 -1.93 15.41 -8.50
CA LEU A 110 -0.72 16.09 -8.02
C LEU A 110 -0.15 17.03 -9.08
N ASP A 111 -0.11 16.58 -10.33
CA ASP A 111 0.44 17.37 -11.43
C ASP A 111 -0.44 18.61 -11.73
N ALA A 112 -1.74 18.47 -11.59
CA ALA A 112 -2.69 19.54 -11.90
C ALA A 112 -2.97 20.47 -10.72
N LYS A 113 -3.05 19.93 -9.51
CA LYS A 113 -3.56 20.65 -8.32
C LYS A 113 -2.62 20.64 -7.12
N GLY A 114 -1.48 19.96 -7.24
CA GLY A 114 -0.51 19.87 -6.13
C GLY A 114 -0.99 19.06 -4.94
N VAL A 115 -0.23 19.14 -3.85
CA VAL A 115 -0.51 18.37 -2.61
C VAL A 115 -1.85 18.78 -2.00
N ASP A 116 -2.15 20.09 -1.95
CA ASP A 116 -3.41 20.56 -1.39
C ASP A 116 -4.61 20.08 -2.21
N GLY A 117 -4.46 19.99 -3.53
CA GLY A 117 -5.52 19.43 -4.39
C GLY A 117 -5.75 17.96 -4.12
N LEU A 118 -4.70 17.19 -3.91
CA LEU A 118 -4.83 15.78 -3.55
C LEU A 118 -5.51 15.61 -2.18
N ILE A 119 -5.13 16.42 -1.20
CA ILE A 119 -5.76 16.40 0.13
C ILE A 119 -7.26 16.69 0.01
N ALA A 120 -7.62 17.72 -0.75
CA ALA A 120 -9.02 18.08 -0.96
C ALA A 120 -9.81 16.94 -1.63
N GLU A 121 -9.23 16.31 -2.61
CA GLU A 121 -9.85 15.17 -3.31
C GLU A 121 -10.08 13.99 -2.36
N LEU A 122 -9.08 13.65 -1.57
CA LEU A 122 -9.20 12.57 -0.59
C LEU A 122 -10.24 12.87 0.46
N LYS A 123 -10.25 14.10 1.00
CA LYS A 123 -11.26 14.50 1.99
C LYS A 123 -12.66 14.44 1.41
N SER A 124 -12.85 14.91 0.19
CA SER A 124 -14.14 14.88 -0.48
C SER A 124 -14.67 13.45 -0.62
N LYS A 125 -13.82 12.52 -1.03
CA LYS A 125 -14.23 11.13 -1.21
C LYS A 125 -14.40 10.38 0.12
N ASN A 126 -13.60 10.69 1.11
CA ASN A 126 -13.61 9.97 2.40
C ASN A 126 -14.61 10.53 3.38
N GLY A 127 -14.81 11.84 3.38
CA GLY A 127 -15.49 12.54 4.43
C GLY A 127 -16.73 13.28 4.00
N SER A 128 -17.26 12.97 2.86
CA SER A 128 -18.45 13.61 2.31
C SER A 128 -19.72 13.34 3.13
N ARG A 129 -19.55 12.88 4.34
CA ARG A 129 -20.67 12.57 5.22
C ARG A 129 -20.50 13.24 6.55
#